data_27a6f5247cce4ff83c34f1b9b702cd9d
#
_entry.id   27a6f5247cce4ff83c34f1b9b702cd9d
#
_cell.length_a   1.000
_cell.length_b   1.000
_cell.length_c   1.000
_cell.angle_alpha   90.00
_cell.angle_beta   90.00
_cell.angle_gamma   90.00
#
_symmetry.space_group_name_H-M   'P 1'
#
loop_
_entity.id
_entity.type
_entity.pdbx_description
1 polymer ?
#
loop_
_entity_poly.entity_id
_entity_poly.type
_entity_poly.pdbx_seq_one_letter_code
_entity_poly.pdbx_strand_id
1 'polypeptide(L)'
;MDCMITEKTVKNRIGRRNKEIHKGDCGRILIAAGSWGMAGAAILAARSALRAGAGLVRLAIPEALFPIVQVGVPEATCIERNLSNLDLAAYDAICAGPGLGEGEESIALITKLLEEYEKTLVIDADGLNVIAHQDLFPLLLQRQKRFPLRTILTPHMGEAKRLLGDTFVDVVCGTAAGQAAVKAKLPQGQTGTTDSQSVGKQAAAVSDAKAQMFAGCAAQTDSQAAATHVQQEGALASTDRKDASAQQDLNDGAVRLRIVDALAAKTGAIVVLKGAGTLVAAPGIQAYTNTTGNPGMATGGSGDVLSGIITGLAGQRQQTAAHVQNSESADTKGCANAACSNTSPNTDVTAEVQSAQGLSRMSAWDAAICGVYIHGLAGDLAAQELGEYGVTAKDLAQYTAYALKRICGA
;
A
#
# COMPACT_ATOMS: atom_id res chain seq x y z
N MET A 1 7.44 -21.04 12.54
CA MET A 1 8.00 -21.10 11.17
C MET A 1 7.77 -19.76 10.53
N ASP A 2 8.83 -19.10 10.07
CA ASP A 2 8.72 -17.79 9.44
C ASP A 2 8.02 -17.95 8.09
N CYS A 3 6.93 -17.23 7.88
CA CYS A 3 6.22 -17.21 6.60
C CYS A 3 7.02 -16.37 5.60
N MET A 4 7.76 -17.03 4.71
CA MET A 4 8.58 -16.38 3.70
C MET A 4 7.82 -16.23 2.38
N ILE A 5 7.92 -15.05 1.76
CA ILE A 5 7.45 -14.84 0.39
C ILE A 5 8.54 -15.34 -0.56
N THR A 6 8.27 -16.44 -1.24
CA THR A 6 9.20 -17.08 -2.16
C THR A 6 8.66 -17.08 -3.59
N GLU A 7 9.49 -17.41 -4.56
CA GLU A 7 9.07 -17.55 -5.97
C GLU A 7 7.88 -18.50 -6.12
N LYS A 8 7.89 -19.64 -5.39
CA LYS A 8 6.80 -20.60 -5.37
C LYS A 8 5.50 -19.98 -4.83
N THR A 9 5.62 -19.16 -3.75
CA THR A 9 4.48 -18.45 -3.16
C THR A 9 3.78 -17.57 -4.21
N VAL A 10 4.57 -16.87 -5.03
CA VAL A 10 4.05 -15.93 -6.04
C VAL A 10 3.55 -16.65 -7.29
N LYS A 11 4.27 -17.68 -7.78
CA LYS A 11 3.82 -18.50 -8.91
C LYS A 11 2.45 -19.15 -8.72
N ASN A 12 2.13 -19.50 -7.48
CA ASN A 12 0.82 -20.08 -7.15
C ASN A 12 -0.33 -19.03 -7.18
N ARG A 13 0.00 -17.72 -7.21
CA ARG A 13 -0.96 -16.61 -7.16
C ARG A 13 -1.08 -15.85 -8.47
N ILE A 14 -0.06 -15.88 -9.31
CA ILE A 14 -0.05 -15.22 -10.61
C ILE A 14 0.07 -16.28 -11.70
N GLY A 15 -1.02 -16.48 -12.44
CA GLY A 15 -1.06 -17.39 -13.60
C GLY A 15 -0.63 -16.71 -14.90
N ARG A 16 -0.49 -17.51 -15.95
CA ARG A 16 -0.35 -17.01 -17.32
C ARG A 16 -1.65 -16.32 -17.74
N ARG A 17 -1.53 -15.24 -18.51
CA ARG A 17 -2.68 -14.58 -19.12
C ARG A 17 -3.35 -15.48 -20.14
N ASN A 18 -4.68 -15.48 -20.15
CA ASN A 18 -5.45 -16.08 -21.23
C ASN A 18 -5.16 -15.32 -22.55
N LYS A 19 -5.08 -16.05 -23.67
CA LYS A 19 -4.86 -15.46 -25.00
C LYS A 19 -5.98 -14.51 -25.43
N GLU A 20 -7.19 -14.72 -24.92
CA GLU A 20 -8.41 -13.95 -25.25
C GLU A 20 -8.68 -12.79 -24.28
N ILE A 21 -7.74 -12.48 -23.37
CA ILE A 21 -7.94 -11.44 -22.36
C ILE A 21 -8.02 -10.05 -23.01
N HIS A 22 -9.00 -9.24 -22.59
CA HIS A 22 -9.17 -7.88 -23.02
C HIS A 22 -8.54 -6.87 -22.04
N LYS A 23 -8.25 -5.65 -22.54
CA LYS A 23 -7.71 -4.57 -21.70
C LYS A 23 -8.58 -4.26 -20.48
N GLY A 24 -9.90 -4.46 -20.56
CA GLY A 24 -10.83 -4.28 -19.44
C GLY A 24 -10.65 -5.33 -18.35
N ASP A 25 -10.30 -6.57 -18.70
CA ASP A 25 -10.04 -7.65 -17.74
C ASP A 25 -8.69 -7.47 -17.05
N CYS A 26 -7.76 -6.80 -17.73
CA CYS A 26 -6.46 -6.42 -17.14
C CYS A 26 -6.57 -5.28 -16.10
N GLY A 27 -7.78 -4.78 -15.83
CA GLY A 27 -8.08 -3.81 -14.79
C GLY A 27 -8.02 -2.35 -15.24
N ARG A 28 -8.93 -1.57 -14.66
CA ARG A 28 -8.96 -0.11 -14.75
C ARG A 28 -8.43 0.48 -13.46
N ILE A 29 -7.29 1.11 -13.50
CA ILE A 29 -6.58 1.62 -12.33
C ILE A 29 -6.68 3.14 -12.29
N LEU A 30 -7.01 3.68 -11.11
CA LEU A 30 -6.84 5.10 -10.81
C LEU A 30 -5.63 5.28 -9.91
N ILE A 31 -4.80 6.26 -10.24
CA ILE A 31 -3.70 6.68 -9.40
C ILE A 31 -3.88 8.17 -9.10
N ALA A 32 -4.23 8.48 -7.86
CA ALA A 32 -4.31 9.83 -7.33
C ALA A 32 -2.98 10.19 -6.69
N ALA A 33 -2.15 10.91 -7.41
CA ALA A 33 -0.75 11.14 -7.07
C ALA A 33 -0.25 12.47 -7.64
N GLY A 34 0.96 12.85 -7.28
CA GLY A 34 1.62 14.02 -7.83
C GLY A 34 1.06 15.34 -7.34
N SER A 35 1.96 16.29 -7.14
CA SER A 35 1.71 17.70 -6.89
C SER A 35 2.82 18.51 -7.54
N TRP A 36 2.77 19.83 -7.41
CA TRP A 36 3.83 20.70 -7.94
C TRP A 36 5.20 20.29 -7.39
N GLY A 37 6.17 20.02 -8.28
CA GLY A 37 7.49 19.50 -7.93
C GLY A 37 7.56 17.98 -7.74
N MET A 38 6.42 17.25 -7.67
CA MET A 38 6.35 15.81 -7.44
C MET A 38 5.64 15.03 -8.55
N ALA A 39 5.65 15.52 -9.79
CA ALA A 39 5.10 14.82 -10.95
C ALA A 39 5.76 13.45 -11.18
N GLY A 40 7.03 13.30 -10.79
CA GLY A 40 7.79 12.05 -10.91
C GLY A 40 7.15 10.88 -10.15
N ALA A 41 6.57 11.11 -8.97
CA ALA A 41 5.90 10.08 -8.20
C ALA A 41 4.68 9.50 -8.95
N ALA A 42 3.85 10.36 -9.56
CA ALA A 42 2.73 9.95 -10.39
C ALA A 42 3.20 9.13 -11.62
N ILE A 43 4.29 9.57 -12.27
CA ILE A 43 4.87 8.88 -13.43
C ILE A 43 5.37 7.48 -13.04
N LEU A 44 6.12 7.37 -11.93
CA LEU A 44 6.68 6.09 -11.48
C LEU A 44 5.58 5.11 -11.09
N ALA A 45 4.58 5.55 -10.32
CA ALA A 45 3.44 4.73 -9.94
C ALA A 45 2.64 4.25 -11.17
N ALA A 46 2.38 5.12 -12.15
CA ALA A 46 1.64 4.75 -13.36
C ALA A 46 2.43 3.79 -14.25
N ARG A 47 3.72 4.05 -14.49
CA ARG A 47 4.58 3.16 -15.26
C ARG A 47 4.66 1.78 -14.66
N SER A 48 4.83 1.69 -13.34
CA SER A 48 4.93 0.42 -12.66
C SER A 48 3.60 -0.35 -12.65
N ALA A 49 2.46 0.31 -12.52
CA ALA A 49 1.14 -0.31 -12.68
C ALA A 49 0.95 -0.90 -14.10
N LEU A 50 1.35 -0.16 -15.15
CA LEU A 50 1.33 -0.65 -16.53
C LEU A 50 2.27 -1.83 -16.73
N ARG A 51 3.49 -1.76 -16.19
CA ARG A 51 4.48 -2.85 -16.25
C ARG A 51 4.09 -4.06 -15.42
N ALA A 52 3.31 -3.85 -14.36
CA ALA A 52 2.65 -4.93 -13.61
C ALA A 52 1.46 -5.55 -14.35
N GLY A 53 1.07 -4.94 -15.47
CA GLY A 53 0.09 -5.50 -16.38
C GLY A 53 -1.30 -4.90 -16.28
N ALA A 54 -1.49 -3.74 -15.66
CA ALA A 54 -2.75 -3.01 -15.71
C ALA A 54 -3.15 -2.70 -17.15
N GLY A 55 -4.44 -2.88 -17.47
CA GLY A 55 -4.95 -2.67 -18.84
C GLY A 55 -5.21 -1.22 -19.16
N LEU A 56 -5.73 -0.46 -18.22
CA LEU A 56 -6.04 0.97 -18.35
C LEU A 56 -5.60 1.68 -17.06
N VAL A 57 -4.73 2.68 -17.19
CA VAL A 57 -4.29 3.51 -16.07
C VAL A 57 -4.76 4.94 -16.32
N ARG A 58 -5.40 5.52 -15.31
CA ARG A 58 -5.79 6.92 -15.27
C ARG A 58 -5.13 7.60 -14.07
N LEU A 59 -4.63 8.80 -14.30
CA LEU A 59 -3.99 9.62 -13.27
C LEU A 59 -4.90 10.78 -12.90
N ALA A 60 -5.30 10.87 -11.63
CA ALA A 60 -5.97 12.02 -11.05
C ALA A 60 -4.90 12.95 -10.47
N ILE A 61 -4.58 14.00 -11.21
CA ILE A 61 -3.47 14.93 -10.92
C ILE A 61 -3.93 16.38 -11.13
N PRO A 62 -3.23 17.38 -10.59
CA PRO A 62 -3.45 18.77 -10.95
C PRO A 62 -3.28 18.99 -12.46
N GLU A 63 -4.17 19.79 -13.08
CA GLU A 63 -4.18 20.02 -14.52
C GLU A 63 -2.83 20.55 -15.04
N ALA A 64 -2.16 21.40 -14.27
CA ALA A 64 -0.84 21.94 -14.61
C ALA A 64 0.24 20.86 -14.86
N LEU A 65 0.04 19.64 -14.37
CA LEU A 65 0.97 18.51 -14.54
C LEU A 65 0.65 17.65 -15.78
N PHE A 66 -0.49 17.83 -16.43
CA PHE A 66 -0.89 17.00 -17.58
C PHE A 66 0.18 16.92 -18.67
N PRO A 67 0.78 18.03 -19.16
CA PRO A 67 1.77 17.95 -20.21
C PRO A 67 3.02 17.13 -19.78
N ILE A 68 3.45 17.32 -18.54
CA ILE A 68 4.64 16.63 -18.00
C ILE A 68 4.37 15.13 -17.87
N VAL A 69 3.21 14.77 -17.31
CA VAL A 69 2.88 13.39 -17.01
C VAL A 69 2.55 12.62 -18.29
N GLN A 70 1.86 13.21 -19.26
CA GLN A 70 1.56 12.56 -20.54
C GLN A 70 2.82 12.29 -21.38
N VAL A 71 3.83 13.16 -21.32
CA VAL A 71 5.16 12.87 -21.89
C VAL A 71 5.86 11.75 -21.11
N GLY A 72 5.72 11.76 -19.79
CA GLY A 72 6.30 10.76 -18.90
C GLY A 72 5.69 9.36 -19.06
N VAL A 73 4.38 9.26 -19.27
CA VAL A 73 3.61 8.01 -19.38
C VAL A 73 2.52 8.17 -20.45
N PRO A 74 2.87 8.07 -21.74
CA PRO A 74 1.92 8.31 -22.83
C PRO A 74 0.78 7.28 -22.88
N GLU A 75 0.95 6.10 -22.28
CA GLU A 75 -0.07 5.06 -22.19
C GLU A 75 -1.18 5.35 -21.16
N ALA A 76 -0.92 6.25 -20.20
CA ALA A 76 -1.90 6.64 -19.19
C ALA A 76 -2.70 7.87 -19.63
N THR A 77 -3.97 7.94 -19.21
CA THR A 77 -4.78 9.14 -19.39
C THR A 77 -4.79 9.97 -18.12
N CYS A 78 -4.81 11.31 -18.24
CA CYS A 78 -4.91 12.22 -17.11
C CYS A 78 -6.35 12.74 -16.96
N ILE A 79 -6.77 12.92 -15.73
CA ILE A 79 -7.97 13.65 -15.35
C ILE A 79 -7.62 14.65 -14.25
N GLU A 80 -8.32 15.75 -14.21
CA GLU A 80 -8.23 16.69 -13.09
C GLU A 80 -8.68 15.98 -11.80
N ARG A 81 -7.99 16.25 -10.72
CA ARG A 81 -8.29 15.72 -9.39
C ARG A 81 -9.47 16.45 -8.75
N ASN A 82 -10.60 16.45 -9.45
CA ASN A 82 -11.85 17.07 -9.03
C ASN A 82 -12.79 16.03 -8.43
N LEU A 83 -13.06 16.16 -7.13
CA LEU A 83 -13.86 15.18 -6.37
C LEU A 83 -15.31 15.08 -6.84
N SER A 84 -15.89 16.15 -7.38
CA SER A 84 -17.28 16.19 -7.82
C SER A 84 -17.55 15.31 -9.06
N ASN A 85 -16.52 15.11 -9.88
CA ASN A 85 -16.62 14.41 -11.16
C ASN A 85 -15.91 13.04 -11.14
N LEU A 86 -15.41 12.61 -9.98
CA LEU A 86 -14.65 11.37 -9.85
C LEU A 86 -15.59 10.19 -9.60
N ASP A 87 -15.92 9.44 -10.66
CA ASP A 87 -16.66 8.18 -10.56
C ASP A 87 -15.72 7.06 -10.06
N LEU A 88 -15.74 6.80 -8.75
CA LEU A 88 -14.91 5.78 -8.10
C LEU A 88 -15.29 4.36 -8.51
N ALA A 89 -16.56 4.10 -8.81
CA ALA A 89 -17.05 2.78 -9.16
C ALA A 89 -16.46 2.26 -10.49
N ALA A 90 -16.04 3.17 -11.38
CA ALA A 90 -15.44 2.86 -12.66
C ALA A 90 -14.08 2.16 -12.56
N TYR A 91 -13.41 2.24 -11.40
CA TYR A 91 -12.06 1.69 -11.22
C TYR A 91 -12.06 0.38 -10.45
N ASP A 92 -11.13 -0.49 -10.79
CA ASP A 92 -10.97 -1.83 -10.22
C ASP A 92 -10.03 -1.84 -9.02
N ALA A 93 -9.03 -0.95 -9.02
CA ALA A 93 -8.19 -0.62 -7.88
C ALA A 93 -7.77 0.85 -7.93
N ILE A 94 -7.56 1.45 -6.77
CA ILE A 94 -7.11 2.84 -6.64
C ILE A 94 -5.83 2.87 -5.79
N CYS A 95 -4.85 3.67 -6.25
CA CYS A 95 -3.70 4.09 -5.45
C CYS A 95 -3.85 5.58 -5.13
N ALA A 96 -3.60 5.96 -3.87
CA ALA A 96 -3.59 7.36 -3.47
C ALA A 96 -2.41 7.64 -2.54
N GLY A 97 -1.72 8.77 -2.79
CA GLY A 97 -0.69 9.27 -1.88
C GLY A 97 0.67 9.59 -2.47
N PRO A 98 1.23 8.85 -3.43
CA PRO A 98 2.56 9.15 -3.97
C PRO A 98 2.68 10.61 -4.45
N GLY A 99 3.45 11.44 -3.72
CA GLY A 99 3.63 12.86 -4.04
C GLY A 99 2.34 13.69 -4.08
N LEU A 100 1.32 13.28 -3.33
CA LEU A 100 -0.01 13.90 -3.34
C LEU A 100 -0.01 15.28 -2.66
N GLY A 101 0.88 15.47 -1.65
CA GLY A 101 0.82 16.55 -0.69
C GLY A 101 -0.24 16.33 0.39
N GLU A 102 -0.24 17.20 1.42
CA GLU A 102 -1.12 17.08 2.59
C GLU A 102 -2.12 18.26 2.69
N GLY A 103 -2.37 18.97 1.58
CA GLY A 103 -3.31 20.10 1.54
C GLY A 103 -4.78 19.65 1.63
N GLU A 104 -5.69 20.63 1.73
CA GLU A 104 -7.13 20.41 1.88
C GLU A 104 -7.73 19.50 0.81
N GLU A 105 -7.30 19.64 -0.44
CA GLU A 105 -7.72 18.79 -1.55
C GLU A 105 -7.34 17.33 -1.33
N SER A 106 -6.12 17.08 -0.81
CA SER A 106 -5.64 15.73 -0.51
C SER A 106 -6.40 15.12 0.68
N ILE A 107 -6.69 15.92 1.70
CA ILE A 107 -7.50 15.51 2.86
C ILE A 107 -8.90 15.12 2.40
N ALA A 108 -9.55 15.95 1.60
CA ALA A 108 -10.89 15.68 1.07
C ALA A 108 -10.89 14.42 0.18
N LEU A 109 -9.87 14.23 -0.65
CA LEU A 109 -9.73 13.04 -1.50
C LEU A 109 -9.58 11.76 -0.67
N ILE A 110 -8.65 11.73 0.29
CA ILE A 110 -8.44 10.54 1.14
C ILE A 110 -9.70 10.24 1.94
N THR A 111 -10.38 11.26 2.49
CA THR A 111 -11.66 11.11 3.18
C THR A 111 -12.70 10.44 2.27
N LYS A 112 -12.92 10.98 1.06
CA LYS A 112 -13.86 10.42 0.08
C LYS A 112 -13.51 8.97 -0.29
N LEU A 113 -12.24 8.65 -0.51
CA LEU A 113 -11.82 7.28 -0.82
C LEU A 113 -12.09 6.31 0.33
N LEU A 114 -11.87 6.74 1.58
CA LEU A 114 -12.16 5.92 2.76
C LEU A 114 -13.67 5.68 2.95
N GLU A 115 -14.49 6.65 2.64
CA GLU A 115 -15.94 6.58 2.82
C GLU A 115 -16.66 5.83 1.70
N GLU A 116 -16.31 6.09 0.45
CA GLU A 116 -17.12 5.71 -0.70
C GLU A 116 -16.54 4.56 -1.54
N TYR A 117 -15.20 4.39 -1.59
CA TYR A 117 -14.62 3.39 -2.49
C TYR A 117 -14.66 1.98 -1.92
N GLU A 118 -15.28 1.05 -2.63
CA GLU A 118 -15.59 -0.30 -2.12
C GLU A 118 -14.55 -1.37 -2.43
N LYS A 119 -13.73 -1.16 -3.49
CA LYS A 119 -12.76 -2.15 -3.97
C LYS A 119 -11.36 -1.93 -3.34
N THR A 120 -10.33 -2.49 -3.93
CA THR A 120 -8.96 -2.44 -3.38
C THR A 120 -8.38 -1.03 -3.44
N LEU A 121 -8.06 -0.48 -2.27
CA LEU A 121 -7.45 0.83 -2.07
C LEU A 121 -6.04 0.67 -1.52
N VAL A 122 -5.05 1.18 -2.24
CA VAL A 122 -3.64 1.28 -1.82
C VAL A 122 -3.38 2.70 -1.37
N ILE A 123 -2.89 2.89 -0.15
CA ILE A 123 -2.54 4.21 0.40
C ILE A 123 -1.05 4.20 0.76
N ASP A 124 -0.31 5.16 0.21
CA ASP A 124 1.13 5.31 0.40
C ASP A 124 1.50 6.77 0.71
N ALA A 125 2.70 6.99 1.18
CA ALA A 125 3.35 8.29 1.31
C ALA A 125 2.44 9.37 1.96
N ASP A 126 2.15 10.47 1.24
CA ASP A 126 1.33 11.58 1.76
C ASP A 126 -0.09 11.14 2.14
N GLY A 127 -0.63 10.10 1.49
CA GLY A 127 -1.93 9.53 1.89
C GLY A 127 -1.89 8.93 3.30
N LEU A 128 -0.79 8.29 3.69
CA LEU A 128 -0.58 7.78 5.04
C LEU A 128 -0.39 8.92 6.05
N ASN A 129 0.33 9.97 5.65
CA ASN A 129 0.52 11.16 6.47
C ASN A 129 -0.81 11.86 6.73
N VAL A 130 -1.65 12.02 5.73
CA VAL A 130 -3.01 12.58 5.87
C VAL A 130 -3.83 11.77 6.88
N ILE A 131 -3.80 10.43 6.82
CA ILE A 131 -4.51 9.59 7.80
C ILE A 131 -4.00 9.85 9.22
N ALA A 132 -2.68 9.94 9.40
CA ALA A 132 -2.07 10.12 10.71
C ALA A 132 -2.29 11.54 11.27
N HIS A 133 -2.09 12.59 10.46
CA HIS A 133 -2.14 13.98 10.90
C HIS A 133 -3.57 14.53 11.04
N GLN A 134 -4.53 14.01 10.28
CA GLN A 134 -5.93 14.43 10.33
C GLN A 134 -6.83 13.49 11.13
N ASP A 135 -6.23 12.53 11.87
CA ASP A 135 -6.94 11.53 12.68
C ASP A 135 -8.08 10.82 11.91
N LEU A 136 -7.79 10.39 10.68
CA LEU A 136 -8.77 9.67 9.87
C LEU A 136 -8.88 8.16 10.22
N PHE A 137 -8.30 7.73 11.34
CA PHE A 137 -8.42 6.36 11.83
C PHE A 137 -9.86 5.88 12.03
N PRO A 138 -10.80 6.70 12.57
CA PRO A 138 -12.20 6.28 12.68
C PRO A 138 -12.81 5.91 11.32
N LEU A 139 -12.55 6.69 10.27
CA LEU A 139 -13.02 6.41 8.91
C LEU A 139 -12.35 5.17 8.31
N LEU A 140 -11.04 5.02 8.51
CA LEU A 140 -10.32 3.82 8.08
C LEU A 140 -10.89 2.56 8.74
N LEU A 141 -11.15 2.58 10.04
CA LEU A 141 -11.75 1.45 10.76
C LEU A 141 -13.20 1.18 10.32
N GLN A 142 -13.99 2.23 10.04
CA GLN A 142 -15.33 2.09 9.49
C GLN A 142 -15.29 1.43 8.11
N ARG A 143 -14.35 1.84 7.25
CA ARG A 143 -14.09 1.21 5.96
C ARG A 143 -13.76 -0.28 6.11
N GLN A 144 -12.87 -0.65 7.05
CA GLN A 144 -12.48 -2.06 7.25
C GLN A 144 -13.66 -2.93 7.73
N LYS A 145 -14.62 -2.36 8.49
CA LYS A 145 -15.85 -3.06 8.87
C LYS A 145 -16.76 -3.32 7.66
N ARG A 146 -16.83 -2.35 6.72
CA ARG A 146 -17.67 -2.47 5.51
C ARG A 146 -17.00 -3.33 4.45
N PHE A 147 -15.69 -3.19 4.28
CA PHE A 147 -14.90 -3.81 3.20
C PHE A 147 -13.62 -4.42 3.78
N PRO A 148 -13.71 -5.57 4.49
CA PRO A 148 -12.57 -6.17 5.16
C PRO A 148 -11.48 -6.57 4.16
N LEU A 149 -10.22 -6.35 4.54
CA LEU A 149 -9.03 -6.70 3.76
C LEU A 149 -9.01 -6.14 2.31
N ARG A 150 -9.64 -4.97 2.09
CA ARG A 150 -9.59 -4.26 0.80
C ARG A 150 -8.77 -2.97 0.85
N THR A 151 -8.08 -2.71 1.95
CA THR A 151 -7.15 -1.57 2.06
C THR A 151 -5.74 -2.08 2.32
N ILE A 152 -4.78 -1.56 1.56
CA ILE A 152 -3.36 -1.86 1.70
C ILE A 152 -2.66 -0.55 2.06
N LEU A 153 -1.96 -0.53 3.18
CA LEU A 153 -1.12 0.57 3.62
C LEU A 153 0.34 0.17 3.41
N THR A 154 1.15 1.07 2.82
CA THR A 154 2.54 0.76 2.47
C THR A 154 3.54 1.65 3.22
N PRO A 155 3.53 1.70 4.57
CA PRO A 155 4.41 2.59 5.31
C PRO A 155 5.88 2.15 5.26
N HIS A 156 6.80 3.13 5.18
CA HIS A 156 8.16 2.96 5.67
C HIS A 156 8.19 3.20 7.19
N MET A 157 9.33 2.97 7.84
CA MET A 157 9.44 3.07 9.31
C MET A 157 8.99 4.43 9.87
N GLY A 158 9.32 5.54 9.20
CA GLY A 158 8.90 6.88 9.62
C GLY A 158 7.39 7.09 9.55
N GLU A 159 6.73 6.60 8.51
CA GLU A 159 5.27 6.61 8.35
C GLU A 159 4.60 5.68 9.37
N ALA A 160 5.20 4.49 9.62
CA ALA A 160 4.75 3.56 10.64
C ALA A 160 4.74 4.19 12.04
N LYS A 161 5.80 4.94 12.38
CA LYS A 161 5.88 5.69 13.63
C LYS A 161 4.75 6.72 13.76
N ARG A 162 4.49 7.50 12.69
CA ARG A 162 3.38 8.47 12.69
C ARG A 162 2.02 7.80 12.83
N LEU A 163 1.79 6.71 12.12
CA LEU A 163 0.54 5.94 12.20
C LEU A 163 0.32 5.31 13.59
N LEU A 164 1.36 4.81 14.25
CA LEU A 164 1.27 4.28 15.61
C LEU A 164 1.11 5.40 16.65
N GLY A 165 1.70 6.58 16.42
CA GLY A 165 1.66 7.71 17.35
C GLY A 165 2.26 7.34 18.71
N ASP A 166 1.58 7.71 19.80
CA ASP A 166 2.06 7.51 21.18
C ASP A 166 2.32 6.03 21.52
N THR A 167 1.67 5.09 20.85
CA THR A 167 1.86 3.64 21.08
C THR A 167 3.17 3.10 20.49
N PHE A 168 3.88 3.87 19.67
CA PHE A 168 5.07 3.39 18.96
C PHE A 168 6.16 2.90 19.91
N VAL A 169 6.46 3.66 20.95
CA VAL A 169 7.52 3.31 21.93
C VAL A 169 7.17 2.02 22.65
N ASP A 170 5.93 1.85 23.09
CA ASP A 170 5.46 0.64 23.77
C ASP A 170 5.55 -0.59 22.87
N VAL A 171 5.23 -0.45 21.58
CA VAL A 171 5.36 -1.52 20.59
C VAL A 171 6.82 -1.90 20.36
N VAL A 172 7.71 -0.92 20.23
CA VAL A 172 9.16 -1.15 20.03
C VAL A 172 9.76 -1.86 21.25
N CYS A 173 9.44 -1.39 22.45
CA CYS A 173 9.95 -1.97 23.71
C CYS A 173 9.27 -3.31 24.07
N GLY A 174 8.16 -3.68 23.42
CA GLY A 174 7.42 -4.91 23.69
C GLY A 174 6.76 -4.92 25.08
N THR A 175 6.37 -3.74 25.59
CA THR A 175 5.72 -3.61 26.90
C THR A 175 4.34 -4.26 26.93
N ALA A 176 3.81 -4.58 28.11
CA ALA A 176 2.46 -5.14 28.27
C ALA A 176 1.38 -4.20 27.66
N ALA A 177 1.58 -2.88 27.73
CA ALA A 177 0.72 -1.88 27.10
C ALA A 177 0.75 -1.99 25.57
N GLY A 178 1.93 -2.17 24.95
CA GLY A 178 2.07 -2.41 23.52
C GLY A 178 1.44 -3.73 23.08
N GLN A 179 1.57 -4.80 23.89
CA GLN A 179 0.93 -6.09 23.61
C GLN A 179 -0.59 -6.04 23.78
N ALA A 180 -1.11 -5.25 24.73
CA ALA A 180 -2.54 -5.03 24.92
C ALA A 180 -3.14 -4.22 23.76
N ALA A 181 -2.42 -3.23 23.22
CA ALA A 181 -2.83 -2.47 22.04
C ALA A 181 -2.96 -3.37 20.78
N VAL A 182 -2.11 -4.39 20.65
CA VAL A 182 -2.19 -5.42 19.59
C VAL A 182 -3.39 -6.36 19.81
N LYS A 183 -3.73 -6.70 21.07
CA LYS A 183 -4.81 -7.65 21.39
C LYS A 183 -6.20 -7.03 21.50
N ALA A 184 -6.33 -5.73 21.74
CA ALA A 184 -7.57 -5.10 22.20
C ALA A 184 -8.63 -4.85 21.10
N LYS A 185 -8.46 -5.22 19.83
CA LYS A 185 -9.45 -4.98 18.76
C LYS A 185 -9.60 -6.09 17.73
N LEU A 186 -9.75 -7.34 18.18
CA LEU A 186 -10.45 -8.34 17.37
C LEU A 186 -11.95 -8.18 17.67
N PRO A 187 -12.84 -7.93 16.71
CA PRO A 187 -14.26 -7.93 16.95
C PRO A 187 -14.70 -9.37 17.28
N GLN A 188 -15.01 -9.61 18.55
CA GLN A 188 -15.78 -10.80 18.92
C GLN A 188 -17.17 -10.64 18.30
N GLY A 189 -17.57 -11.61 17.49
CA GLY A 189 -18.92 -11.66 16.92
C GLY A 189 -19.98 -11.60 18.02
N GLN A 190 -20.70 -10.51 18.08
CA GLN A 190 -21.96 -10.41 18.78
C GLN A 190 -23.10 -10.40 17.75
N THR A 191 -23.78 -11.52 17.70
CA THR A 191 -25.17 -11.60 17.20
C THR A 191 -26.08 -10.81 18.14
N GLY A 192 -26.78 -9.78 17.65
CA GLY A 192 -27.73 -9.04 18.50
C GLY A 192 -28.39 -7.87 17.78
N THR A 193 -29.54 -8.15 17.21
CA THR A 193 -30.73 -7.31 17.01
C THR A 193 -30.60 -5.80 16.84
N THR A 194 -31.11 -5.38 15.72
CA THR A 194 -31.45 -4.03 15.26
C THR A 194 -32.21 -3.21 16.29
N ASP A 195 -31.74 -2.00 16.59
CA ASP A 195 -32.57 -0.87 16.97
C ASP A 195 -32.12 0.37 16.21
N SER A 196 -32.93 0.76 15.27
CA SER A 196 -32.82 1.94 14.43
C SER A 196 -33.53 3.12 15.09
N GLN A 197 -32.82 3.95 15.83
CA GLN A 197 -33.19 5.34 16.11
C GLN A 197 -32.13 6.00 17.00
N SER A 198 -31.19 6.76 16.40
CA SER A 198 -30.56 7.95 17.03
C SER A 198 -29.21 8.34 16.33
N VAL A 199 -29.23 8.58 15.02
CA VAL A 199 -28.05 9.12 14.28
C VAL A 199 -28.43 10.42 13.57
N GLY A 200 -29.01 11.35 14.27
CA GLY A 200 -29.50 12.60 13.67
C GLY A 200 -29.13 13.91 14.37
N LYS A 201 -28.24 13.92 15.34
CA LYS A 201 -27.98 15.18 16.10
C LYS A 201 -26.53 15.50 16.51
N GLN A 202 -25.51 14.87 15.97
CA GLN A 202 -24.11 15.19 16.31
C GLN A 202 -23.26 15.79 15.18
N ALA A 203 -23.80 15.96 13.98
CA ALA A 203 -23.06 16.56 12.87
C ALA A 203 -23.09 18.11 12.82
N ALA A 204 -23.89 18.75 13.63
CA ALA A 204 -24.07 20.22 13.60
C ALA A 204 -23.22 21.00 14.62
N ALA A 205 -22.52 20.35 15.54
CA ALA A 205 -21.79 21.03 16.62
C ALA A 205 -20.27 21.23 16.37
N VAL A 206 -19.72 20.73 15.24
CA VAL A 206 -18.27 20.82 14.97
C VAL A 206 -17.91 21.98 14.04
N SER A 207 -18.91 22.61 13.37
CA SER A 207 -18.64 23.73 12.44
C SER A 207 -18.42 25.09 13.13
N ASP A 208 -18.88 25.30 14.34
CA ASP A 208 -18.83 26.63 14.99
C ASP A 208 -17.62 26.86 15.90
N ALA A 209 -16.86 25.85 16.23
CA ALA A 209 -15.64 26.00 17.07
C ALA A 209 -14.36 26.34 16.29
N LYS A 210 -14.36 26.23 14.97
CA LYS A 210 -13.16 26.47 14.12
C LYS A 210 -13.05 27.90 13.56
N ALA A 211 -14.07 28.74 13.71
CA ALA A 211 -14.07 30.10 13.13
C ALA A 211 -13.43 31.18 14.05
N GLN A 212 -13.04 30.85 15.27
CA GLN A 212 -12.50 31.84 16.21
C GLN A 212 -10.99 31.76 16.50
N MET A 213 -10.23 30.89 15.80
CA MET A 213 -8.80 30.68 16.10
C MET A 213 -7.82 31.22 15.03
N PHE A 214 -8.29 31.94 14.00
CA PHE A 214 -7.44 32.48 12.94
C PHE A 214 -7.48 34.02 12.83
N ALA A 215 -7.32 34.71 13.96
CA ALA A 215 -7.06 36.16 13.94
C ALA A 215 -5.90 36.46 14.91
N GLY A 216 -4.70 36.42 14.42
CA GLY A 216 -3.56 36.95 15.18
C GLY A 216 -2.26 36.18 14.96
N CYS A 217 -1.58 36.44 13.88
CA CYS A 217 -0.13 36.50 13.78
C CYS A 217 0.28 36.95 12.37
N ALA A 218 0.29 38.26 12.19
CA ALA A 218 1.07 38.93 11.13
C ALA A 218 2.00 39.94 11.79
N ALA A 219 3.22 39.96 11.26
CA ALA A 219 4.29 40.91 11.52
C ALA A 219 5.25 40.64 12.68
N GLN A 220 6.45 40.21 12.30
CA GLN A 220 7.68 40.97 12.53
C GLN A 220 8.86 40.28 11.83
N THR A 221 9.32 40.93 10.75
CA THR A 221 10.66 40.79 10.15
C THR A 221 11.62 41.68 10.94
N ASP A 222 12.83 41.24 11.16
CA ASP A 222 14.11 41.82 10.79
C ASP A 222 15.26 41.53 11.78
N SER A 223 16.34 41.09 11.15
CA SER A 223 17.76 41.36 11.45
C SER A 223 18.32 41.07 12.84
N GLN A 224 19.21 40.11 12.88
CA GLN A 224 20.63 40.31 13.23
C GLN A 224 21.43 39.01 13.02
N ALA A 225 22.27 39.03 12.00
CA ALA A 225 23.36 38.08 11.79
C ALA A 225 24.60 38.52 12.55
N ALA A 226 25.39 37.54 12.87
CA ALA A 226 26.82 37.57 13.18
C ALA A 226 27.26 37.43 14.64
N ALA A 227 28.16 36.49 14.79
CA ALA A 227 29.14 36.24 15.85
C ALA A 227 28.68 35.34 17.01
N THR A 228 28.95 34.03 16.84
CA THR A 228 29.74 33.21 17.78
C THR A 228 30.01 31.80 17.18
N HIS A 229 31.08 31.71 16.43
CA HIS A 229 31.75 30.45 16.17
C HIS A 229 32.77 30.22 17.30
N VAL A 230 32.88 28.95 17.73
CA VAL A 230 33.81 28.36 18.71
C VAL A 230 33.16 28.12 20.09
N GLN A 231 32.50 26.98 20.21
CA GLN A 231 32.44 26.06 21.35
C GLN A 231 31.26 25.07 21.22
N GLN A 232 31.25 24.23 20.22
CA GLN A 232 30.22 23.16 20.07
C GLN A 232 30.74 21.84 19.45
N GLU A 233 32.02 21.52 19.58
CA GLU A 233 32.52 20.22 19.08
C GLU A 233 32.38 19.04 20.08
N GLY A 234 32.01 19.29 21.32
CA GLY A 234 31.85 18.23 22.33
C GLY A 234 30.47 17.60 22.48
N ALA A 235 29.41 18.25 21.98
CA ALA A 235 28.03 17.81 22.17
C ALA A 235 27.44 17.02 20.99
N LEU A 236 28.01 17.13 19.79
CA LEU A 236 27.54 16.43 18.58
C LEU A 236 27.86 14.93 18.60
N ALA A 237 28.98 14.53 19.20
CA ALA A 237 29.38 13.10 19.23
C ALA A 237 28.55 12.20 20.15
N SER A 238 27.72 12.75 21.05
CA SER A 238 26.88 11.98 21.97
C SER A 238 25.45 11.79 21.45
N THR A 239 24.96 12.69 20.62
CA THR A 239 23.66 12.58 19.95
C THR A 239 23.72 11.57 18.82
N ASP A 240 24.75 11.59 17.99
CA ASP A 240 24.92 10.65 16.87
C ASP A 240 25.02 9.18 17.32
N ARG A 241 25.58 8.89 18.49
CA ARG A 241 25.65 7.52 19.03
C ARG A 241 24.32 7.01 19.58
N LYS A 242 23.49 7.87 20.14
CA LYS A 242 22.15 7.50 20.62
C LYS A 242 21.20 7.30 19.44
N ASP A 243 21.29 8.12 18.40
CA ASP A 243 20.50 7.98 17.20
C ASP A 243 20.88 6.73 16.40
N ALA A 244 22.16 6.39 16.32
CA ALA A 244 22.65 5.17 15.67
C ALA A 244 22.20 3.89 16.39
N SER A 245 22.18 3.86 17.72
CA SER A 245 21.72 2.71 18.49
C SER A 245 20.19 2.55 18.38
N ALA A 246 19.43 3.64 18.44
CA ALA A 246 17.99 3.63 18.27
C ALA A 246 17.60 3.20 16.83
N GLN A 247 18.38 3.60 15.84
CA GLN A 247 18.18 3.17 14.44
C GLN A 247 18.51 1.69 14.23
N GLN A 248 19.49 1.16 14.96
CA GLN A 248 19.87 -0.25 14.91
C GLN A 248 18.78 -1.14 15.51
N ASP A 249 18.16 -0.70 16.61
CA ASP A 249 17.01 -1.39 17.23
C ASP A 249 15.79 -1.44 16.31
N LEU A 250 15.53 -0.40 15.52
CA LEU A 250 14.41 -0.36 14.57
C LEU A 250 14.60 -1.27 13.34
N ASN A 251 15.82 -1.70 13.06
CA ASN A 251 16.12 -2.66 12.00
C ASN A 251 16.09 -4.12 12.49
N ASP A 252 15.96 -4.34 13.80
CA ASP A 252 15.77 -5.68 14.35
C ASP A 252 14.50 -6.31 13.79
N GLY A 253 14.62 -7.53 13.28
CA GLY A 253 13.51 -8.27 12.68
C GLY A 253 12.35 -8.50 13.65
N ALA A 254 12.63 -8.75 14.94
CA ALA A 254 11.61 -8.93 15.96
C ALA A 254 10.86 -7.61 16.27
N VAL A 255 11.57 -6.48 16.27
CA VAL A 255 10.96 -5.15 16.43
C VAL A 255 10.07 -4.84 15.24
N ARG A 256 10.54 -5.08 14.03
CA ARG A 256 9.78 -4.84 12.80
C ARG A 256 8.52 -5.70 12.72
N LEU A 257 8.58 -6.96 13.16
CA LEU A 257 7.41 -7.85 13.26
C LEU A 257 6.38 -7.28 14.23
N ARG A 258 6.79 -6.83 15.42
CA ARG A 258 5.87 -6.19 16.37
C ARG A 258 5.21 -4.94 15.78
N ILE A 259 5.97 -4.12 15.07
CA ILE A 259 5.46 -2.90 14.44
C ILE A 259 4.42 -3.21 13.36
N VAL A 260 4.69 -4.16 12.47
CA VAL A 260 3.75 -4.49 11.38
C VAL A 260 2.47 -5.12 11.94
N ASP A 261 2.57 -5.99 12.95
CA ASP A 261 1.42 -6.61 13.60
C ASP A 261 0.56 -5.57 14.36
N ALA A 262 1.22 -4.64 15.07
CA ALA A 262 0.54 -3.55 15.77
C ALA A 262 -0.18 -2.62 14.79
N LEU A 263 0.44 -2.29 13.65
CA LEU A 263 -0.20 -1.49 12.61
C LEU A 263 -1.40 -2.21 11.99
N ALA A 264 -1.25 -3.49 11.65
CA ALA A 264 -2.36 -4.29 11.12
C ALA A 264 -3.53 -4.34 12.10
N ALA A 265 -3.26 -4.56 13.39
CA ALA A 265 -4.28 -4.58 14.44
C ALA A 265 -4.94 -3.19 14.63
N LYS A 266 -4.14 -2.11 14.67
CA LYS A 266 -4.64 -0.74 14.86
C LYS A 266 -5.51 -0.26 13.70
N THR A 267 -5.09 -0.56 12.46
CA THR A 267 -5.73 -0.03 11.25
C THR A 267 -6.81 -0.95 10.68
N GLY A 268 -6.78 -2.24 11.03
CA GLY A 268 -7.65 -3.25 10.43
C GLY A 268 -7.32 -3.55 8.97
N ALA A 269 -6.22 -2.99 8.43
CA ALA A 269 -5.82 -3.07 7.03
C ALA A 269 -4.70 -4.09 6.80
N ILE A 270 -4.45 -4.41 5.54
CA ILE A 270 -3.21 -5.06 5.11
C ILE A 270 -2.09 -4.02 5.19
N VAL A 271 -0.99 -4.36 5.84
CA VAL A 271 0.17 -3.47 6.02
C VAL A 271 1.39 -4.07 5.35
N VAL A 272 2.01 -3.28 4.49
CA VAL A 272 3.29 -3.56 3.84
C VAL A 272 4.35 -2.64 4.46
N LEU A 273 5.07 -3.12 5.47
CA LEU A 273 6.14 -2.36 6.14
C LEU A 273 7.41 -2.40 5.30
N LYS A 274 7.68 -1.30 4.58
CA LYS A 274 8.82 -1.16 3.66
C LYS A 274 10.17 -1.23 4.38
N GLY A 275 11.20 -1.76 3.70
CA GLY A 275 12.59 -1.87 4.15
C GLY A 275 13.22 -3.18 3.70
N ALA A 276 14.47 -3.43 4.06
CA ALA A 276 15.15 -4.70 3.82
C ALA A 276 14.32 -5.84 4.46
N GLY A 277 14.00 -6.89 3.70
CA GLY A 277 13.04 -7.89 4.16
C GLY A 277 11.66 -7.27 4.44
N THR A 278 11.05 -6.60 3.47
CA THR A 278 9.70 -6.01 3.59
C THR A 278 8.72 -7.01 4.18
N LEU A 279 7.94 -6.57 5.18
CA LEU A 279 6.95 -7.40 5.87
C LEU A 279 5.54 -7.10 5.36
N VAL A 280 4.73 -8.15 5.20
CA VAL A 280 3.32 -8.03 4.86
C VAL A 280 2.49 -8.71 5.93
N ALA A 281 1.61 -7.96 6.59
CA ALA A 281 0.73 -8.45 7.64
C ALA A 281 -0.72 -7.99 7.44
N ALA A 282 -1.65 -8.71 8.02
CA ALA A 282 -3.05 -8.30 8.13
C ALA A 282 -3.63 -8.78 9.47
N PRO A 283 -4.75 -8.23 9.93
CA PRO A 283 -5.35 -8.62 11.21
C PRO A 283 -5.60 -10.13 11.28
N GLY A 284 -5.02 -10.78 12.30
CA GLY A 284 -5.17 -12.23 12.50
C GLY A 284 -4.40 -13.12 11.52
N ILE A 285 -3.61 -12.56 10.62
CA ILE A 285 -2.76 -13.27 9.67
C ILE A 285 -1.29 -13.06 10.08
N GLN A 286 -0.55 -14.15 10.23
CA GLN A 286 0.88 -14.10 10.52
C GLN A 286 1.62 -13.28 9.44
N ALA A 287 2.57 -12.45 9.85
CA ALA A 287 3.36 -11.65 8.94
C ALA A 287 4.23 -12.51 8.01
N TYR A 288 4.30 -12.09 6.75
CA TYR A 288 5.15 -12.69 5.72
C TYR A 288 6.36 -11.80 5.47
N THR A 289 7.54 -12.41 5.35
CA THR A 289 8.80 -11.71 5.07
C THR A 289 9.20 -11.88 3.60
N ASN A 290 9.47 -10.79 2.91
CA ASN A 290 9.97 -10.81 1.53
C ASN A 290 11.43 -11.28 1.46
N THR A 291 11.74 -12.10 0.45
CA THR A 291 13.07 -12.68 0.25
C THR A 291 13.87 -12.05 -0.90
N THR A 292 13.29 -11.09 -1.62
CA THR A 292 13.92 -10.42 -2.77
C THR A 292 14.26 -8.97 -2.43
N GLY A 293 15.14 -8.38 -3.21
CA GLY A 293 15.61 -7.01 -3.08
C GLY A 293 17.05 -6.91 -2.61
N ASN A 294 17.65 -5.78 -2.91
CA ASN A 294 19.06 -5.48 -2.64
C ASN A 294 19.23 -4.00 -2.22
N PRO A 295 20.41 -3.60 -1.70
CA PRO A 295 20.67 -2.24 -1.24
C PRO A 295 20.52 -1.16 -2.32
N GLY A 296 20.72 -1.48 -3.62
CA GLY A 296 20.54 -0.55 -4.73
C GLY A 296 19.11 -0.01 -4.86
N MET A 297 18.12 -0.67 -4.25
CA MET A 297 16.74 -0.20 -4.21
C MET A 297 16.49 0.98 -3.25
N ALA A 298 17.50 1.39 -2.48
CA ALA A 298 17.44 2.55 -1.60
C ALA A 298 17.55 3.86 -2.40
N THR A 299 16.59 4.12 -3.27
CA THR A 299 16.51 5.28 -4.16
C THR A 299 15.16 5.97 -4.04
N GLY A 300 15.12 7.29 -4.26
CA GLY A 300 13.86 8.04 -4.28
C GLY A 300 12.91 7.51 -5.35
N GLY A 301 11.64 7.35 -4.99
CA GLY A 301 10.62 6.82 -5.90
C GLY A 301 10.44 5.29 -5.88
N SER A 302 11.30 4.53 -5.18
CA SER A 302 11.16 3.07 -5.04
C SER A 302 9.81 2.68 -4.42
N GLY A 303 9.31 3.45 -3.45
CA GLY A 303 7.98 3.27 -2.85
C GLY A 303 6.85 3.51 -3.85
N ASP A 304 6.95 4.55 -4.68
CA ASP A 304 5.95 4.87 -5.71
C ASP A 304 5.82 3.72 -6.73
N VAL A 305 6.95 3.10 -7.07
CA VAL A 305 6.97 1.91 -7.93
C VAL A 305 6.26 0.75 -7.26
N LEU A 306 6.53 0.48 -5.98
CA LEU A 306 5.88 -0.61 -5.24
C LEU A 306 4.35 -0.43 -5.18
N SER A 307 3.88 0.77 -4.80
CA SER A 307 2.44 1.04 -4.72
C SER A 307 1.75 0.93 -6.07
N GLY A 308 2.42 1.34 -7.16
CA GLY A 308 1.95 1.15 -8.52
C GLY A 308 1.85 -0.34 -8.92
N ILE A 309 2.87 -1.16 -8.60
CA ILE A 309 2.87 -2.61 -8.86
C ILE A 309 1.69 -3.28 -8.13
N ILE A 310 1.56 -3.03 -6.83
CA ILE A 310 0.48 -3.61 -6.01
C ILE A 310 -0.89 -3.24 -6.59
N THR A 311 -1.09 -1.97 -6.94
CA THR A 311 -2.36 -1.50 -7.50
C THR A 311 -2.64 -2.12 -8.87
N GLY A 312 -1.63 -2.20 -9.72
CA GLY A 312 -1.72 -2.82 -11.04
C GLY A 312 -2.12 -4.29 -10.96
N LEU A 313 -1.58 -5.03 -9.98
CA LEU A 313 -1.95 -6.43 -9.73
C LEU A 313 -3.37 -6.55 -9.16
N ALA A 314 -3.73 -5.72 -8.19
CA ALA A 314 -5.03 -5.76 -7.52
C ALA A 314 -6.22 -5.52 -8.45
N GLY A 315 -6.02 -4.75 -9.52
CA GLY A 315 -7.08 -4.48 -10.49
C GLY A 315 -7.32 -5.58 -11.52
N GLN A 316 -6.37 -6.50 -11.68
CA GLN A 316 -6.45 -7.55 -12.71
C GLN A 316 -7.39 -8.67 -12.34
N ARG A 317 -8.09 -9.20 -13.35
CA ARG A 317 -8.80 -10.48 -13.24
C ARG A 317 -7.86 -11.62 -13.66
N GLN A 318 -7.87 -12.70 -12.90
CA GLN A 318 -7.04 -13.87 -13.14
C GLN A 318 -7.90 -15.14 -13.11
N GLN A 319 -7.45 -16.19 -13.78
CA GLN A 319 -8.06 -17.50 -13.63
C GLN A 319 -7.80 -18.00 -12.22
N THR A 320 -8.87 -18.40 -11.52
CA THR A 320 -8.72 -19.04 -10.21
C THR A 320 -7.96 -20.37 -10.35
N ALA A 321 -7.03 -20.65 -9.42
CA ALA A 321 -6.21 -21.86 -9.44
C ALA A 321 -7.03 -23.18 -9.53
N ALA A 322 -8.30 -23.15 -9.12
CA ALA A 322 -9.23 -24.27 -9.27
C ALA A 322 -9.53 -24.64 -10.75
N HIS A 323 -9.42 -23.70 -11.70
CA HIS A 323 -9.64 -23.98 -13.12
C HIS A 323 -8.40 -24.52 -13.85
N VAL A 324 -7.19 -24.21 -13.34
CA VAL A 324 -5.94 -24.70 -13.93
C VAL A 324 -5.80 -26.21 -13.73
N GLN A 325 -6.24 -26.74 -12.57
CA GLN A 325 -6.20 -28.17 -12.31
C GLN A 325 -7.18 -29.00 -13.16
N ASN A 326 -8.28 -28.41 -13.62
CA ASN A 326 -9.26 -29.10 -14.48
C ASN A 326 -8.91 -29.09 -15.96
N SER A 327 -8.06 -28.18 -16.44
CA SER A 327 -7.63 -28.15 -17.84
C SER A 327 -6.43 -29.08 -18.11
N GLU A 328 -5.61 -29.38 -17.11
CA GLU A 328 -4.52 -30.39 -17.23
C GLU A 328 -5.00 -31.84 -17.05
N SER A 329 -6.17 -32.06 -16.43
CA SER A 329 -6.73 -33.40 -16.22
C SER A 329 -7.53 -33.94 -17.40
N ALA A 330 -7.69 -33.18 -18.49
CA ALA A 330 -8.38 -33.64 -19.70
C ALA A 330 -7.49 -34.53 -20.59
N ASP A 331 -6.16 -34.50 -20.42
CA ASP A 331 -5.20 -35.21 -21.29
C ASP A 331 -4.55 -36.46 -20.66
N THR A 332 -4.87 -36.81 -19.41
CA THR A 332 -4.36 -38.05 -18.81
C THR A 332 -5.46 -38.86 -18.11
N LYS A 333 -6.07 -39.78 -18.86
CA LYS A 333 -6.76 -40.94 -18.25
C LYS A 333 -5.71 -41.86 -17.65
N GLY A 334 -5.75 -42.02 -16.34
CA GLY A 334 -5.14 -43.17 -15.68
C GLY A 334 -4.40 -42.84 -14.39
N CYS A 335 -5.01 -43.24 -13.34
CA CYS A 335 -4.55 -43.77 -12.06
C CYS A 335 -5.10 -43.07 -10.83
N ALA A 336 -5.77 -43.92 -10.05
CA ALA A 336 -6.55 -43.62 -8.86
C ALA A 336 -5.70 -43.46 -7.57
N ASN A 337 -6.30 -42.72 -6.61
CA ASN A 337 -6.17 -42.85 -5.15
C ASN A 337 -4.88 -42.42 -4.46
N ALA A 338 -5.00 -41.27 -3.74
CA ALA A 338 -4.74 -41.23 -2.29
C ALA A 338 -5.20 -39.90 -1.70
N ALA A 339 -6.10 -39.98 -0.75
CA ALA A 339 -6.62 -38.90 0.04
C ALA A 339 -5.54 -38.30 0.95
N CYS A 340 -5.43 -36.97 0.98
CA CYS A 340 -4.83 -36.25 2.09
C CYS A 340 -5.66 -35.01 2.38
N SER A 341 -6.43 -35.10 3.46
CA SER A 341 -7.26 -34.03 4.03
C SER A 341 -6.37 -33.01 4.68
N ASN A 342 -6.35 -31.78 4.16
CA ASN A 342 -5.88 -30.59 4.87
C ASN A 342 -6.99 -29.55 4.87
N THR A 343 -7.73 -29.52 5.96
CA THR A 343 -8.70 -28.50 6.29
C THR A 343 -7.99 -27.21 6.65
N SER A 344 -8.01 -26.21 5.76
CA SER A 344 -7.77 -24.80 6.08
C SER A 344 -9.05 -24.19 6.62
N PRO A 345 -8.99 -23.26 7.60
CA PRO A 345 -10.18 -22.58 8.07
C PRO A 345 -10.72 -21.67 6.97
N ASN A 346 -11.88 -22.06 6.48
CA ASN A 346 -12.65 -21.37 5.45
C ASN A 346 -13.37 -20.20 6.12
N THR A 347 -12.97 -18.96 5.83
CA THR A 347 -13.83 -17.82 6.00
C THR A 347 -14.31 -17.39 4.63
N ASP A 348 -15.56 -17.77 4.33
CA ASP A 348 -16.32 -17.33 3.17
C ASP A 348 -16.47 -15.79 3.16
N VAL A 349 -15.63 -15.11 2.39
CA VAL A 349 -15.82 -13.72 1.97
C VAL A 349 -15.49 -13.62 0.48
N THR A 350 -16.17 -14.40 -0.35
CA THR A 350 -16.03 -14.29 -1.82
C THR A 350 -17.33 -14.59 -2.52
N ALA A 351 -18.31 -13.70 -2.40
CA ALA A 351 -19.37 -13.59 -3.39
C ALA A 351 -19.09 -12.37 -4.26
N GLU A 352 -18.02 -12.37 -5.04
CA GLU A 352 -17.85 -11.46 -6.16
C GLU A 352 -18.29 -12.15 -7.44
N VAL A 353 -19.15 -11.45 -8.19
CA VAL A 353 -19.70 -11.78 -9.48
C VAL A 353 -18.71 -12.61 -10.33
N GLN A 354 -18.93 -13.90 -10.41
CA GLN A 354 -18.21 -14.79 -11.32
C GLN A 354 -18.57 -14.35 -12.76
N SER A 355 -17.59 -13.83 -13.48
CA SER A 355 -17.73 -13.62 -14.91
C SER A 355 -17.91 -14.99 -15.59
N ALA A 356 -18.62 -15.03 -16.73
CA ALA A 356 -18.91 -16.27 -17.48
C ALA A 356 -17.67 -17.10 -17.90
N GLN A 357 -16.44 -16.61 -17.62
CA GLN A 357 -15.15 -17.22 -17.96
C GLN A 357 -14.35 -17.74 -16.75
N GLY A 358 -14.91 -17.76 -15.53
CA GLY A 358 -14.19 -18.23 -14.34
C GLY A 358 -13.03 -17.34 -13.90
N LEU A 359 -13.02 -16.06 -14.32
CA LEU A 359 -12.02 -15.06 -13.94
C LEU A 359 -12.46 -14.34 -12.66
N SER A 360 -11.65 -14.34 -11.63
CA SER A 360 -11.83 -13.54 -10.43
C SER A 360 -10.73 -12.46 -10.30
N ARG A 361 -11.03 -11.39 -9.57
CA ARG A 361 -10.00 -10.39 -9.26
C ARG A 361 -9.00 -10.95 -8.25
N MET A 362 -7.74 -10.53 -8.40
CA MET A 362 -6.73 -10.80 -7.39
C MET A 362 -7.13 -10.16 -6.06
N SER A 363 -7.08 -10.92 -4.97
CA SER A 363 -7.33 -10.38 -3.65
C SER A 363 -6.29 -9.31 -3.29
N ALA A 364 -6.67 -8.34 -2.44
CA ALA A 364 -5.72 -7.31 -2.00
C ALA A 364 -4.54 -7.92 -1.23
N TRP A 365 -4.76 -9.02 -0.50
CA TRP A 365 -3.71 -9.77 0.18
C TRP A 365 -2.72 -10.37 -0.82
N ASP A 366 -3.21 -11.06 -1.86
CA ASP A 366 -2.33 -11.64 -2.88
C ASP A 366 -1.60 -10.57 -3.70
N ALA A 367 -2.26 -9.45 -3.98
CA ALA A 367 -1.63 -8.32 -4.65
C ALA A 367 -0.49 -7.72 -3.82
N ALA A 368 -0.64 -7.61 -2.49
CA ALA A 368 0.41 -7.15 -1.60
C ALA A 368 1.59 -8.14 -1.57
N ILE A 369 1.33 -9.43 -1.37
CA ILE A 369 2.35 -10.49 -1.35
C ILE A 369 3.13 -10.54 -2.66
N CYS A 370 2.41 -10.60 -3.78
CA CYS A 370 3.04 -10.68 -5.11
C CYS A 370 3.77 -9.39 -5.48
N GLY A 371 3.17 -8.23 -5.17
CA GLY A 371 3.74 -6.93 -5.48
C GLY A 371 5.07 -6.69 -4.79
N VAL A 372 5.17 -7.03 -3.52
CA VAL A 372 6.42 -6.91 -2.75
C VAL A 372 7.52 -7.80 -3.33
N TYR A 373 7.21 -9.04 -3.65
CA TYR A 373 8.18 -9.97 -4.24
C TYR A 373 8.65 -9.51 -5.63
N ILE A 374 7.71 -9.14 -6.50
CA ILE A 374 8.00 -8.67 -7.86
C ILE A 374 8.83 -7.40 -7.84
N HIS A 375 8.53 -6.46 -6.93
CA HIS A 375 9.30 -5.24 -6.75
C HIS A 375 10.76 -5.54 -6.36
N GLY A 376 10.96 -6.42 -5.35
CA GLY A 376 12.31 -6.83 -4.96
C GLY A 376 13.05 -7.57 -6.06
N LEU A 377 12.39 -8.51 -6.76
CA LEU A 377 12.96 -9.24 -7.88
C LEU A 377 13.32 -8.30 -9.05
N ALA A 378 12.51 -7.28 -9.31
CA ALA A 378 12.84 -6.25 -10.31
C ALA A 378 14.12 -5.50 -9.93
N GLY A 379 14.28 -5.17 -8.64
CA GLY A 379 15.52 -4.58 -8.12
C GLY A 379 16.73 -5.51 -8.27
N ASP A 380 16.57 -6.80 -7.98
CA ASP A 380 17.65 -7.78 -8.11
C ASP A 380 18.11 -7.93 -9.57
N LEU A 381 17.14 -8.00 -10.49
CA LEU A 381 17.45 -8.06 -11.93
C LEU A 381 18.10 -6.78 -12.44
N ALA A 382 17.65 -5.61 -11.98
CA ALA A 382 18.26 -4.33 -12.34
C ALA A 382 19.70 -4.23 -11.80
N ALA A 383 19.95 -4.62 -10.56
CA ALA A 383 21.27 -4.59 -9.95
C ALA A 383 22.26 -5.56 -10.60
N GLN A 384 21.78 -6.71 -11.10
CA GLN A 384 22.62 -7.65 -11.86
C GLN A 384 23.17 -7.04 -13.15
N GLU A 385 22.42 -6.14 -13.78
CA GLU A 385 22.81 -5.52 -15.05
C GLU A 385 23.51 -4.17 -14.86
N LEU A 386 23.01 -3.33 -13.93
CA LEU A 386 23.46 -1.95 -13.76
C LEU A 386 24.42 -1.77 -12.57
N GLY A 387 24.58 -2.79 -11.71
CA GLY A 387 25.21 -2.64 -10.41
C GLY A 387 24.31 -1.90 -9.41
N GLU A 388 24.47 -2.17 -8.10
CA GLU A 388 23.61 -1.60 -7.05
C GLU A 388 23.62 -0.06 -7.03
N TYR A 389 24.76 0.58 -7.32
CA TYR A 389 24.86 2.04 -7.36
C TYR A 389 24.14 2.70 -8.54
N GLY A 390 23.94 1.96 -9.64
CA GLY A 390 23.31 2.48 -10.85
C GLY A 390 21.79 2.37 -10.88
N VAL A 391 21.18 1.62 -9.95
CA VAL A 391 19.75 1.37 -9.93
C VAL A 391 18.96 2.62 -9.53
N THR A 392 17.99 2.99 -10.35
CA THR A 392 17.03 4.06 -10.09
C THR A 392 15.62 3.52 -10.02
N ALA A 393 14.66 4.30 -9.49
CA ALA A 393 13.26 3.91 -9.48
C ALA A 393 12.67 3.68 -10.88
N LYS A 394 13.19 4.36 -11.89
CA LYS A 394 12.80 4.14 -13.29
C LYS A 394 13.17 2.72 -13.75
N ASP A 395 14.34 2.23 -13.32
CA ASP A 395 14.78 0.87 -13.64
C ASP A 395 13.92 -0.16 -12.91
N LEU A 396 13.58 0.06 -11.63
CA LEU A 396 12.66 -0.79 -10.90
C LEU A 396 11.31 -0.93 -11.63
N ALA A 397 10.75 0.18 -12.11
CA ALA A 397 9.52 0.15 -12.90
C ALA A 397 9.70 -0.63 -14.21
N GLN A 398 10.82 -0.46 -14.90
CA GLN A 398 11.12 -1.16 -16.17
C GLN A 398 11.31 -2.66 -15.94
N TYR A 399 12.12 -3.05 -14.95
CA TYR A 399 12.44 -4.44 -14.64
C TYR A 399 11.27 -5.21 -14.00
N THR A 400 10.19 -4.54 -13.60
CA THR A 400 8.94 -5.18 -13.19
C THR A 400 8.41 -6.15 -14.27
N ALA A 401 8.49 -5.79 -15.55
CA ALA A 401 8.08 -6.67 -16.64
C ALA A 401 8.96 -7.92 -16.76
N TYR A 402 10.27 -7.79 -16.54
CA TYR A 402 11.19 -8.92 -16.56
C TYR A 402 11.00 -9.84 -15.34
N ALA A 403 10.72 -9.26 -14.17
CA ALA A 403 10.36 -10.03 -12.98
C ALA A 403 9.10 -10.87 -13.21
N LEU A 404 8.05 -10.27 -13.77
CA LEU A 404 6.83 -10.99 -14.15
C LEU A 404 7.08 -12.08 -15.20
N LYS A 405 7.89 -11.79 -16.25
CA LYS A 405 8.29 -12.79 -17.23
C LYS A 405 8.93 -14.00 -16.58
N ARG A 406 9.85 -13.79 -15.62
CA ARG A 406 10.49 -14.87 -14.87
C ARG A 406 9.49 -15.68 -14.04
N ILE A 407 8.53 -15.02 -13.39
CA ILE A 407 7.52 -15.68 -12.56
C ILE A 407 6.53 -16.46 -13.39
N CYS A 408 5.99 -15.88 -14.46
CA CYS A 408 4.94 -16.50 -15.28
C CYS A 408 5.50 -17.49 -16.30
N GLY A 409 6.81 -17.57 -16.51
CA GLY A 409 7.44 -18.48 -17.46
C GLY A 409 7.04 -18.18 -18.91
N ALA A 410 6.87 -16.91 -19.26
CA ALA A 410 6.44 -16.45 -20.57
C ALA A 410 7.62 -15.92 -21.41
#